data_ea26539addeb4628266769d801ae05e8
#
_entry.id   ea26539addeb4628266769d801ae05e8
#
_cell.length_a   1.000
_cell.length_b   1.000
_cell.length_c   1.000
_cell.angle_alpha   90.00
_cell.angle_beta   90.00
_cell.angle_gamma   90.00
#
_symmetry.space_group_name_H-M   'P 1'
#
loop_
_entity.id
_entity.type
_entity.pdbx_description
1 polymer ?
#
loop_
_entity_poly.entity_id
_entity_poly.type
_entity_poly.pdbx_seq_one_letter_code
_entity_poly.pdbx_strand_id
1 'polypeptide(L)'
;MSTLPIADYGLVSDCHSAALVSRMGSVDWLCFPRFDAPSIFGHLLDDKAGHWSIHPTVECTTTRRYVDQTLVLETTFTTSTGKAVLLDSMVVGKNERGHQLGAEAPHALLRSLRCTDGEMEFELEYAPVPSMDWSIRC
;
A
#
# COMPACT_ATOMS: atom_id res chain seq x y z
N MET A 1 5.13 -21.40 5.95
CA MET A 1 4.60 -20.04 5.74
C MET A 1 5.17 -19.13 6.81
N SER A 2 5.99 -18.19 6.44
CA SER A 2 6.43 -17.17 7.37
C SER A 2 5.56 -15.93 7.18
N THR A 3 4.62 -15.73 8.07
CA THR A 3 3.94 -14.44 8.20
C THR A 3 4.97 -13.41 8.64
N LEU A 4 5.02 -12.28 7.96
CA LEU A 4 5.87 -11.17 8.38
C LEU A 4 5.41 -10.66 9.75
N PRO A 5 6.35 -10.27 10.65
CA PRO A 5 5.98 -9.60 11.88
C PRO A 5 5.18 -8.32 11.60
N ILE A 6 4.22 -8.00 12.47
CA ILE A 6 3.43 -6.78 12.32
C ILE A 6 4.30 -5.50 12.29
N ALA A 7 5.47 -5.54 12.91
CA ALA A 7 6.45 -4.46 12.89
C ALA A 7 7.03 -4.18 11.49
N ASP A 8 6.91 -5.13 10.56
CA ASP A 8 7.36 -4.97 9.17
C ASP A 8 6.30 -4.31 8.26
N TYR A 9 5.14 -3.96 8.83
CA TYR A 9 4.08 -3.27 8.12
C TYR A 9 4.04 -1.78 8.45
N GLY A 10 3.84 -0.96 7.41
CA GLY A 10 3.47 0.44 7.55
C GLY A 10 1.97 0.60 7.34
N LEU A 11 1.35 1.54 8.06
CA LEU A 11 -0.07 1.82 7.96
C LEU A 11 -0.30 3.12 7.18
N VAL A 12 -1.21 3.06 6.22
CA VAL A 12 -1.77 4.25 5.54
C VAL A 12 -3.28 4.28 5.75
N SER A 13 -3.87 5.45 5.93
CA SER A 13 -5.28 5.60 6.31
C SER A 13 -5.90 6.89 5.77
N ASP A 14 -7.22 6.84 5.57
CA ASP A 14 -8.07 8.00 5.26
C ASP A 14 -9.05 8.35 6.38
N CYS A 15 -8.84 7.80 7.58
CA CYS A 15 -9.73 7.91 8.75
C CYS A 15 -11.02 7.08 8.66
N HIS A 16 -11.30 6.38 7.55
CA HIS A 16 -12.42 5.45 7.39
C HIS A 16 -11.96 4.02 7.30
N SER A 17 -10.79 3.80 6.72
CA SER A 17 -10.14 2.52 6.58
C SER A 17 -8.63 2.67 6.67
N ALA A 18 -7.92 1.56 6.65
CA ALA A 18 -6.46 1.53 6.65
C ALA A 18 -5.96 0.37 5.78
N ALA A 19 -4.81 0.59 5.15
CA ALA A 19 -4.05 -0.44 4.48
C ALA A 19 -2.76 -0.73 5.25
N LEU A 20 -2.34 -1.98 5.28
CA LEU A 20 -1.05 -2.39 5.79
C LEU A 20 -0.13 -2.77 4.63
N VAL A 21 0.99 -2.06 4.55
CA VAL A 21 1.99 -2.22 3.50
C VAL A 21 3.24 -2.85 4.08
N SER A 22 3.64 -4.00 3.54
CA SER A 22 4.85 -4.69 3.98
C SER A 22 6.12 -3.93 3.58
N ARG A 23 7.23 -4.25 4.24
CA ARG A 23 8.57 -3.73 3.90
C ARG A 23 8.97 -3.99 2.45
N MET A 24 8.45 -5.05 1.85
CA MET A 24 8.73 -5.42 0.47
C MET A 24 7.76 -4.83 -0.55
N GLY A 25 6.91 -3.88 -0.15
CA GLY A 25 6.02 -3.18 -1.07
C GLY A 25 4.71 -3.91 -1.38
N SER A 26 4.28 -4.84 -0.54
CA SER A 26 2.99 -5.53 -0.70
C SER A 26 1.92 -4.95 0.23
N VAL A 27 0.76 -4.62 -0.33
CA VAL A 27 -0.44 -4.32 0.45
C VAL A 27 -1.09 -5.65 0.81
N ASP A 28 -0.98 -6.03 2.07
CA ASP A 28 -1.42 -7.33 2.57
C ASP A 28 -2.70 -7.27 3.42
N TRP A 29 -3.20 -6.08 3.66
CA TRP A 29 -4.47 -5.84 4.32
C TRP A 29 -5.12 -4.56 3.81
N LEU A 30 -6.40 -4.64 3.43
CA LEU A 30 -7.24 -3.49 3.10
C LEU A 30 -8.71 -3.87 3.13
N CYS A 31 -9.51 -3.13 3.87
CA CYS A 31 -10.97 -3.14 3.80
C CYS A 31 -11.45 -1.81 3.24
N PHE A 32 -12.34 -1.81 2.27
CA PHE A 32 -12.95 -0.60 1.70
C PHE A 32 -14.47 -0.72 1.67
N PRO A 33 -15.17 0.39 1.86
CA PRO A 33 -14.69 1.76 2.15
C PRO A 33 -14.38 2.01 3.62
N ARG A 34 -14.69 1.07 4.53
CA ARG A 34 -14.58 1.21 5.97
C ARG A 34 -13.85 0.02 6.60
N PHE A 35 -13.41 0.18 7.86
CA PHE A 35 -12.75 -0.88 8.63
C PHE A 35 -13.60 -2.14 8.80
N ASP A 36 -14.93 -1.98 8.87
CA ASP A 36 -15.90 -3.06 9.02
C ASP A 36 -16.40 -3.65 7.70
N ALA A 37 -15.92 -3.14 6.58
CA ALA A 37 -16.21 -3.68 5.26
C ALA A 37 -15.41 -4.97 5.00
N PRO A 38 -15.87 -5.83 4.08
CA PRO A 38 -15.10 -7.00 3.67
C PRO A 38 -13.73 -6.63 3.13
N SER A 39 -12.73 -7.47 3.41
CA SER A 39 -11.35 -7.23 2.95
C SER A 39 -11.20 -7.43 1.45
N ILE A 40 -10.53 -6.50 0.80
CA ILE A 40 -10.08 -6.61 -0.59
C ILE A 40 -8.78 -7.39 -0.65
N PHE A 41 -7.87 -7.08 0.29
CA PHE A 41 -6.63 -7.80 0.51
C PHE A 41 -6.59 -8.30 1.94
N GLY A 42 -6.27 -9.56 2.11
CA GLY A 42 -6.22 -10.22 3.41
C GLY A 42 -5.03 -11.16 3.58
N HIS A 43 -3.98 -11.01 2.76
CA HIS A 43 -2.77 -11.85 2.78
C HIS A 43 -2.12 -11.93 4.15
N LEU A 44 -2.31 -10.91 4.98
CA LEU A 44 -1.88 -10.89 6.38
C LEU A 44 -2.38 -12.10 7.18
N LEU A 45 -3.58 -12.59 6.86
CA LEU A 45 -4.23 -13.70 7.56
C LEU A 45 -4.16 -15.02 6.79
N ASP A 46 -4.17 -14.97 5.47
CA ASP A 46 -4.19 -16.15 4.59
C ASP A 46 -3.52 -15.80 3.25
N ASP A 47 -2.53 -16.57 2.84
CA ASP A 47 -1.77 -16.37 1.60
C ASP A 47 -2.65 -16.30 0.33
N LYS A 48 -3.84 -16.86 0.37
CA LYS A 48 -4.80 -16.86 -0.74
C LYS A 48 -5.82 -15.71 -0.66
N ALA A 49 -5.77 -14.92 0.39
CA ALA A 49 -6.77 -13.88 0.66
C ALA A 49 -6.46 -12.54 -0.01
N GLY A 50 -5.60 -12.53 -1.02
CA GLY A 50 -5.35 -11.37 -1.88
C GLY A 50 -4.28 -10.41 -1.37
N HIS A 51 -3.57 -9.80 -2.33
CA HIS A 51 -2.53 -8.80 -2.07
C HIS A 51 -2.30 -7.93 -3.31
N TRP A 52 -1.58 -6.84 -3.12
CA TRP A 52 -1.10 -5.98 -4.20
C TRP A 52 0.36 -5.63 -3.96
N SER A 53 1.27 -6.28 -4.68
CA SER A 53 2.70 -6.08 -4.53
C SER A 53 3.31 -5.27 -5.67
N ILE A 54 4.28 -4.44 -5.32
CA ILE A 54 5.19 -3.76 -6.24
C ILE A 54 6.58 -3.88 -5.63
N HIS A 55 7.46 -4.69 -6.21
CA HIS A 55 8.80 -4.91 -5.67
C HIS A 55 9.83 -5.15 -6.77
N PRO A 56 11.11 -4.87 -6.50
CA PRO A 56 12.17 -5.18 -7.46
C PRO A 56 12.28 -6.68 -7.76
N THR A 57 12.63 -7.02 -8.99
CA THR A 57 12.84 -8.42 -9.40
C THR A 57 14.13 -9.03 -8.90
N VAL A 58 15.05 -8.20 -8.41
CA VAL A 58 16.35 -8.60 -7.87
C VAL A 58 16.45 -8.25 -6.39
N GLU A 59 17.43 -8.84 -5.73
CA GLU A 59 17.72 -8.53 -4.32
C GLU A 59 17.99 -7.04 -4.12
N CYS A 60 17.36 -6.46 -3.10
CA CYS A 60 17.45 -5.05 -2.78
C CYS A 60 17.53 -4.81 -1.28
N THR A 61 18.02 -3.64 -0.91
CA THR A 61 17.84 -3.10 0.44
C THR A 61 16.67 -2.13 0.44
N THR A 62 15.90 -2.15 1.54
CA THR A 62 14.74 -1.27 1.70
C THR A 62 14.92 -0.37 2.90
N THR A 63 14.54 0.89 2.76
CA THR A 63 14.36 1.82 3.86
C THR A 63 12.99 2.45 3.77
N ARG A 64 12.37 2.73 4.92
CA ARG A 64 11.02 3.30 4.97
C ARG A 64 10.95 4.47 5.92
N ARG A 65 10.12 5.41 5.58
CA ARG A 65 9.75 6.53 6.44
C ARG A 65 8.36 7.05 6.05
N TYR A 66 7.72 7.75 6.96
CA TYR A 66 6.60 8.60 6.59
C TYR A 66 7.11 9.96 6.11
N VAL A 67 6.49 10.48 5.06
CA VAL A 67 6.73 11.86 4.64
C VAL A 67 6.27 12.79 5.76
N ASP A 68 7.05 13.81 6.03
CA ASP A 68 6.91 14.68 7.21
C ASP A 68 5.47 15.17 7.41
N GLN A 69 4.92 14.99 8.61
CA GLN A 69 3.57 15.36 9.01
C GLN A 69 2.43 14.73 8.18
N THR A 70 2.67 13.55 7.57
CA THR A 70 1.66 12.85 6.77
C THR A 70 1.59 11.37 7.11
N LEU A 71 0.54 10.69 6.60
CA LEU A 71 0.46 9.23 6.53
C LEU A 71 0.86 8.70 5.14
N VAL A 72 1.66 9.44 4.40
CA VAL A 72 2.27 8.97 3.15
C VAL A 72 3.50 8.14 3.50
N LEU A 73 3.45 6.86 3.21
CA LEU A 73 4.55 5.94 3.44
C LEU A 73 5.49 5.94 2.24
N GLU A 74 6.75 6.28 2.48
CA GLU A 74 7.81 6.24 1.48
C GLU A 74 8.68 5.01 1.70
N THR A 75 8.76 4.14 0.70
CA THR A 75 9.66 3.00 0.67
C THR A 75 10.73 3.22 -0.40
N THR A 76 11.99 3.20 -0.02
CA THR A 76 13.12 3.31 -0.95
C THR A 76 13.74 1.94 -1.16
N PHE A 77 13.78 1.51 -2.41
CA PHE A 77 14.48 0.30 -2.84
C PHE A 77 15.83 0.68 -3.46
N THR A 78 16.86 0.00 -3.03
CA THR A 78 18.24 0.19 -3.57
C THR A 78 18.78 -1.15 -4.02
N THR A 79 19.22 -1.20 -5.28
CA THR A 79 19.89 -2.35 -5.89
C THR A 79 21.28 -1.94 -6.36
N SER A 80 22.04 -2.88 -6.93
CA SER A 80 23.34 -2.60 -7.54
C SER A 80 23.23 -1.70 -8.79
N THR A 81 22.07 -1.64 -9.43
CA THR A 81 21.85 -0.91 -10.71
C THR A 81 21.07 0.38 -10.57
N GLY A 82 20.41 0.61 -9.44
CA GLY A 82 19.60 1.81 -9.29
C GLY A 82 18.93 1.97 -7.94
N LYS A 83 18.15 3.04 -7.87
CA LYS A 83 17.34 3.40 -6.70
C LYS A 83 15.95 3.85 -7.15
N ALA A 84 14.93 3.39 -6.46
CA ALA A 84 13.55 3.78 -6.72
C ALA A 84 12.79 4.04 -5.42
N VAL A 85 11.77 4.87 -5.52
CA VAL A 85 10.91 5.27 -4.39
C VAL A 85 9.48 4.88 -4.70
N LEU A 86 8.85 4.16 -3.80
CA LEU A 86 7.43 3.84 -3.80
C LEU A 86 6.73 4.68 -2.74
N LEU A 87 5.75 5.46 -3.14
CA LEU A 87 4.89 6.22 -2.24
C LEU A 87 3.53 5.54 -2.16
N ASP A 88 3.09 5.24 -0.95
CA ASP A 88 1.79 4.66 -0.65
C ASP A 88 0.99 5.61 0.23
N SER A 89 -0.23 5.92 -0.18
CA SER A 89 -1.13 6.77 0.60
C SER A 89 -2.60 6.49 0.31
N MET A 90 -3.44 6.74 1.28
CA MET A 90 -4.88 6.87 1.04
C MET A 90 -5.23 8.33 0.77
N VAL A 91 -6.06 8.54 -0.25
CA VAL A 91 -6.45 9.88 -0.69
C VAL A 91 -7.47 10.47 0.28
N VAL A 92 -7.25 11.70 0.69
CA VAL A 92 -8.18 12.49 1.50
C VAL A 92 -8.72 13.67 0.69
N GLY A 93 -9.76 14.32 1.19
CA GLY A 93 -10.35 15.49 0.53
C GLY A 93 -9.41 16.71 0.53
N LYS A 94 -9.73 17.66 -0.33
CA LYS A 94 -8.93 18.88 -0.50
C LYS A 94 -9.04 19.80 0.71
N ASN A 95 -7.88 20.20 1.26
CA ASN A 95 -7.79 21.14 2.38
C ASN A 95 -8.41 20.66 3.70
N GLU A 96 -8.64 19.36 3.86
CA GLU A 96 -9.13 18.77 5.09
C GLU A 96 -8.07 18.84 6.21
N ARG A 97 -8.48 19.29 7.40
CA ARG A 97 -7.60 19.40 8.58
C ARG A 97 -8.35 19.07 9.87
N GLY A 98 -7.62 18.59 10.87
CA GLY A 98 -8.17 18.28 12.19
C GLY A 98 -9.32 17.30 12.12
N HIS A 99 -10.45 17.62 12.72
CA HIS A 99 -11.64 16.76 12.76
C HIS A 99 -12.33 16.54 11.40
N GLN A 100 -11.98 17.33 10.39
CA GLN A 100 -12.53 17.18 9.03
C GLN A 100 -11.66 16.27 8.16
N LEU A 101 -10.50 15.83 8.64
CA LEU A 101 -9.62 14.95 7.88
C LEU A 101 -10.33 13.65 7.54
N GLY A 102 -10.40 13.33 6.26
CA GLY A 102 -11.09 12.15 5.75
C GLY A 102 -12.59 12.31 5.52
N ALA A 103 -13.21 13.46 5.87
CA ALA A 103 -14.65 13.68 5.70
C ALA A 103 -15.11 13.52 4.24
N GLU A 104 -14.29 13.94 3.29
CA GLU A 104 -14.54 13.84 1.85
C GLU A 104 -13.57 12.87 1.15
N ALA A 105 -13.08 11.87 1.87
CA ALA A 105 -12.16 10.89 1.30
C ALA A 105 -12.84 10.08 0.18
N PRO A 106 -12.21 9.99 -1.01
CA PRO A 106 -12.79 9.28 -2.15
C PRO A 106 -12.66 7.75 -2.05
N HIS A 107 -12.11 7.22 -0.96
CA HIS A 107 -11.82 5.79 -0.74
C HIS A 107 -10.92 5.21 -1.83
N ALA A 108 -9.76 5.80 -2.00
CA ALA A 108 -8.76 5.39 -2.97
C ALA A 108 -7.40 5.19 -2.31
N LEU A 109 -6.77 4.07 -2.60
CA LEU A 109 -5.36 3.81 -2.29
C LEU A 109 -4.52 4.18 -3.51
N LEU A 110 -3.60 5.10 -3.33
CA LEU A 110 -2.70 5.56 -4.39
C LEU A 110 -1.30 4.99 -4.13
N ARG A 111 -0.75 4.37 -5.15
CA ARG A 111 0.64 3.89 -5.16
C ARG A 111 1.39 4.53 -6.32
N SER A 112 2.51 5.18 -6.03
CA SER A 112 3.33 5.87 -7.03
C SER A 112 4.76 5.36 -6.97
N LEU A 113 5.24 4.80 -8.09
CA LEU A 113 6.61 4.29 -8.22
C LEU A 113 7.43 5.23 -9.11
N ARG A 114 8.60 5.62 -8.63
CA ARG A 114 9.53 6.48 -9.36
C ARG A 114 10.96 5.97 -9.24
N CYS A 115 11.63 5.76 -10.37
CA CYS A 115 13.07 5.54 -10.40
C CYS A 115 13.78 6.88 -10.19
N THR A 116 14.67 6.95 -9.20
CA THR A 116 15.40 8.18 -8.83
C THR A 116 16.85 8.15 -9.28
N ASP A 117 17.38 6.96 -9.52
CA ASP A 117 18.76 6.78 -10.01
C ASP A 117 18.90 5.44 -10.74
N GLY A 118 19.67 5.44 -11.82
CA GLY A 118 19.94 4.25 -12.62
C GLY A 118 18.73 3.60 -13.25
N GLU A 119 18.69 2.28 -13.22
CA GLU A 119 17.63 1.45 -13.78
C GLU A 119 17.24 0.35 -12.80
N MET A 120 15.95 0.08 -12.70
CA MET A 120 15.40 -1.01 -11.89
C MET A 120 14.22 -1.65 -12.58
N GLU A 121 14.16 -2.98 -12.53
CA GLU A 121 13.02 -3.76 -12.98
C GLU A 121 12.13 -4.11 -11.79
N PHE A 122 10.84 -3.92 -11.95
CA PHE A 122 9.83 -4.22 -10.93
C PHE A 122 8.83 -5.25 -11.42
N GLU A 123 8.39 -6.08 -10.49
CA GLU A 123 7.24 -6.95 -10.64
C GLU A 123 6.04 -6.36 -9.92
N LEU A 124 4.92 -6.26 -10.63
CA LEU A 124 3.64 -5.82 -10.08
C LEU A 124 2.67 -6.98 -10.12
N GLU A 125 2.09 -7.33 -8.98
CA GLU A 125 1.03 -8.33 -8.87
C GLU A 125 -0.17 -7.72 -8.16
N TYR A 126 -1.30 -7.70 -8.83
CA TYR A 126 -2.58 -7.25 -8.29
C TYR A 126 -3.54 -8.42 -8.23
N ALA A 127 -3.76 -8.95 -7.03
CA ALA A 127 -4.55 -10.14 -6.79
C ALA A 127 -5.60 -9.90 -5.70
N PRO A 128 -6.69 -9.16 -6.01
CA PRO A 128 -7.78 -8.97 -5.05
C PRO A 128 -8.53 -10.29 -4.81
N VAL A 129 -9.24 -10.38 -3.68
CA VAL A 129 -10.03 -11.58 -3.35
C VAL A 129 -11.14 -11.77 -4.39
N PRO A 130 -11.22 -12.96 -5.05
CA PRO A 130 -12.19 -13.18 -6.13
C PRO A 130 -13.64 -13.35 -5.66
N SER A 131 -13.88 -13.56 -4.37
CA SER A 131 -15.19 -13.92 -3.81
C SER A 131 -16.15 -12.75 -3.65
N MET A 132 -15.74 -11.56 -3.99
CA MET A 132 -16.61 -10.37 -3.99
C MET A 132 -17.07 -10.11 -5.41
N ASP A 133 -18.39 -10.13 -5.58
CA ASP A 133 -19.06 -9.75 -6.81
C ASP A 133 -18.89 -8.24 -7.04
N TRP A 134 -17.69 -7.87 -7.44
CA TRP A 134 -17.37 -6.51 -7.85
C TRP A 134 -17.96 -6.29 -9.24
N SER A 135 -19.25 -6.01 -9.30
CA SER A 135 -19.78 -5.41 -10.51
C SER A 135 -19.16 -4.02 -10.63
N ILE A 136 -18.06 -3.91 -11.37
CA ILE A 136 -17.56 -2.62 -11.85
C ILE A 136 -18.65 -2.08 -12.78
N ARG A 137 -19.50 -1.22 -12.26
CA ARG A 137 -20.37 -0.42 -13.10
C ARG A 137 -19.55 0.79 -13.55
N CYS A 138 -19.11 0.73 -14.80
CA CYS A 138 -18.64 1.91 -15.51
C CYS A 138 -19.78 2.89 -15.72
#